data_e31cc4204a2ca0ddada5f350ce4517b4
#
_entry.id   e31cc4204a2ca0ddada5f350ce4517b4
#
_cell.length_a   1.000
_cell.length_b   1.000
_cell.length_c   1.000
_cell.angle_alpha   90.00
_cell.angle_beta   90.00
_cell.angle_gamma   90.00
#
_symmetry.space_group_name_H-M   'P 1'
#
loop_
_entity.id
_entity.type
_entity.pdbx_description
1 polymer ?
#
loop_
_entity_poly.entity_id
_entity_poly.type
_entity_poly.pdbx_seq_one_letter_code
_entity_poly.pdbx_strand_id
1 'polypeptide(L)'
;MGKRSRRRGQEAMPDAPEAAYTSPEGDVLTLRGAMTIATRQEYAALGGIAAATQEDAWQRRVEFLFERLAVRWELAGTEPLVKQKELLGRYRFASADERRWIRDVLREHLAEWFPDLEAP
;
A
#
# COMPACT_ATOMS: atom_id res chain seq x y z
N MET A 1 -19.33 27.09 2.15
CA MET A 1 -18.38 26.71 3.17
C MET A 1 -18.51 25.28 3.57
N GLY A 2 -19.71 24.79 3.80
CA GLY A 2 -19.87 23.40 4.14
C GLY A 2 -19.30 22.48 3.08
N LYS A 3 -19.45 22.88 1.86
CA LYS A 3 -18.95 22.04 0.80
C LYS A 3 -17.43 21.98 0.79
N ARG A 4 -16.79 23.06 1.18
CA ARG A 4 -15.35 23.04 1.26
C ARG A 4 -14.86 22.10 2.33
N SER A 5 -15.54 22.05 3.45
CA SER A 5 -15.18 21.14 4.52
C SER A 5 -15.29 19.70 4.07
N ARG A 6 -16.36 19.37 3.38
CA ARG A 6 -16.52 18.02 2.90
C ARG A 6 -15.41 17.64 1.96
N ARG A 7 -15.10 18.52 1.04
CA ARG A 7 -14.04 18.24 0.10
C ARG A 7 -12.72 18.06 0.80
N ARG A 8 -12.48 18.86 1.81
CA ARG A 8 -11.25 18.73 2.55
C ARG A 8 -11.13 17.36 3.19
N GLY A 9 -12.21 16.80 3.70
CA GLY A 9 -12.19 15.49 4.28
C GLY A 9 -11.84 14.40 3.26
N GLN A 10 -12.39 14.52 2.07
CA GLN A 10 -12.10 13.56 1.02
C GLN A 10 -10.69 13.71 0.48
N GLU A 11 -10.20 14.92 0.51
CA GLU A 11 -8.89 15.22 -0.03
C GLU A 11 -7.86 15.31 1.07
N ALA A 12 -8.00 14.44 2.08
CA ALA A 12 -7.08 14.50 3.20
C ALA A 12 -5.63 14.44 2.74
N MET A 13 -5.38 13.85 1.59
CA MET A 13 -4.01 13.70 1.11
C MET A 13 -3.86 13.95 -0.38
N PRO A 14 -4.46 15.06 -0.89
CA PRO A 14 -4.32 15.33 -2.33
C PRO A 14 -2.88 15.64 -2.71
N ASP A 15 -2.12 16.18 -1.78
CA ASP A 15 -0.73 16.57 -2.03
C ASP A 15 0.26 15.64 -1.36
N ALA A 16 -0.19 14.45 -0.97
CA ALA A 16 0.72 13.50 -0.34
C ALA A 16 1.83 13.15 -1.31
N PRO A 17 3.06 13.06 -0.82
CA PRO A 17 4.14 12.63 -1.67
C PRO A 17 3.92 11.19 -2.11
N GLU A 18 4.51 10.84 -3.23
CA GLU A 18 4.43 9.50 -3.78
C GLU A 18 5.82 9.03 -4.13
N ALA A 19 6.03 7.73 -4.07
CA ALA A 19 7.30 7.13 -4.45
C ALA A 19 7.02 5.95 -5.36
N ALA A 20 7.81 5.84 -6.42
CA ALA A 20 7.64 4.77 -7.41
C ALA A 20 8.79 3.78 -7.28
N TYR A 21 8.48 2.50 -7.40
CA TYR A 21 9.44 1.42 -7.27
C TYR A 21 9.34 0.53 -8.50
N THR A 22 10.47 0.19 -9.07
CA THR A 22 10.52 -0.59 -10.32
C THR A 22 11.03 -2.00 -10.03
N SER A 23 10.31 -2.99 -10.53
CA SER A 23 10.71 -4.38 -10.39
C SER A 23 11.75 -4.76 -11.44
N PRO A 24 12.44 -5.90 -11.25
CA PRO A 24 13.36 -6.38 -12.27
C PRO A 24 12.70 -6.62 -13.63
N GLU A 25 11.40 -6.89 -13.64
CA GLU A 25 10.65 -7.12 -14.87
C GLU A 25 10.16 -5.83 -15.51
N GLY A 26 10.40 -4.69 -14.86
CA GLY A 26 9.97 -3.43 -15.40
C GLY A 26 8.61 -2.94 -14.94
N ASP A 27 7.97 -3.64 -14.01
CA ASP A 27 6.72 -3.16 -13.43
C ASP A 27 7.01 -2.00 -12.50
N VAL A 28 6.09 -1.04 -12.41
CA VAL A 28 6.29 0.13 -11.55
C VAL A 28 5.11 0.26 -10.61
N LEU A 29 5.38 0.22 -9.32
CA LEU A 29 4.38 0.40 -8.27
C LEU A 29 4.60 1.74 -7.59
N THR A 30 3.57 2.57 -7.58
CA THR A 30 3.64 3.89 -6.94
C THR A 30 2.85 3.85 -5.64
N LEU A 31 3.49 4.28 -4.57
CA LEU A 31 2.90 4.24 -3.23
C LEU A 31 2.80 5.65 -2.66
N ARG A 32 1.73 5.88 -1.90
CA ARG A 32 1.51 7.14 -1.21
C ARG A 32 2.39 7.22 0.02
N GLY A 33 2.96 8.39 0.26
CA GLY A 33 3.85 8.60 1.39
C GLY A 33 3.18 9.22 2.60
N ALA A 34 1.87 9.03 2.75
CA ALA A 34 1.13 9.55 3.90
C ALA A 34 0.00 8.62 4.25
N MET A 35 -0.34 8.57 5.54
CA MET A 35 -1.46 7.79 6.06
C MET A 35 -2.19 8.61 7.09
N THR A 36 -3.51 8.41 7.19
CA THR A 36 -4.26 9.01 8.27
C THR A 36 -3.90 8.34 9.60
N ILE A 37 -4.21 9.02 10.69
CA ILE A 37 -3.97 8.43 12.01
C ILE A 37 -4.79 7.16 12.17
N ALA A 38 -6.03 7.15 11.68
CA ALA A 38 -6.86 5.97 11.76
C ALA A 38 -6.23 4.77 11.04
N THR A 39 -5.68 5.01 9.85
CA THR A 39 -5.03 3.94 9.11
C THR A 39 -3.80 3.43 9.84
N ARG A 40 -3.01 4.32 10.44
CA ARG A 40 -1.85 3.91 11.23
C ARG A 40 -2.27 3.04 12.40
N GLN A 41 -3.35 3.41 13.07
CA GLN A 41 -3.84 2.64 14.21
C GLN A 41 -4.36 1.28 13.78
N GLU A 42 -5.06 1.21 12.66
CA GLU A 42 -5.54 -0.06 12.13
C GLU A 42 -4.38 -0.98 11.78
N TYR A 43 -3.34 -0.42 11.18
CA TYR A 43 -2.17 -1.23 10.85
C TYR A 43 -1.49 -1.77 12.10
N ALA A 44 -1.33 -0.92 13.10
CA ALA A 44 -0.70 -1.36 14.35
C ALA A 44 -1.52 -2.45 15.02
N ALA A 45 -2.84 -2.38 14.92
CA ALA A 45 -3.71 -3.38 15.54
C ALA A 45 -3.55 -4.76 14.89
N LEU A 46 -3.08 -4.82 13.66
CA LEU A 46 -2.87 -6.12 13.02
C LEU A 46 -1.86 -6.97 13.78
N GLY A 47 -0.91 -6.33 14.46
CA GLY A 47 0.08 -7.05 15.24
C GLY A 47 -0.51 -7.79 16.42
N GLY A 48 -1.71 -7.42 16.87
CA GLY A 48 -2.38 -8.08 17.98
C GLY A 48 -3.31 -9.21 17.55
N ILE A 49 -3.44 -9.45 16.24
CA ILE A 49 -4.31 -10.50 15.73
C ILE A 49 -3.51 -11.78 15.58
N ALA A 50 -4.03 -12.87 16.15
CA ALA A 50 -3.35 -14.15 16.04
C ALA A 50 -3.25 -14.56 14.57
N ALA A 51 -2.10 -15.10 14.19
CA ALA A 51 -1.86 -15.59 12.85
C ALA A 51 -1.37 -17.02 12.93
N ALA A 52 -1.75 -17.85 11.97
CA ALA A 52 -1.39 -19.26 11.96
C ALA A 52 0.11 -19.44 11.74
N THR A 53 0.73 -18.57 10.94
CA THR A 53 2.17 -18.66 10.65
C THR A 53 2.72 -17.25 10.52
N GLN A 54 4.06 -17.15 10.48
CA GLN A 54 4.69 -15.87 10.23
C GLN A 54 4.39 -15.37 8.83
N GLU A 55 4.29 -16.28 7.89
CA GLU A 55 3.94 -15.90 6.52
C GLU A 55 2.54 -15.31 6.47
N ASP A 56 1.58 -15.91 7.17
CA ASP A 56 0.23 -15.38 7.25
C ASP A 56 0.24 -13.98 7.85
N ALA A 57 1.04 -13.77 8.87
CA ALA A 57 1.12 -12.48 9.54
C ALA A 57 1.61 -11.38 8.59
N TRP A 58 2.72 -11.64 7.86
CA TRP A 58 3.23 -10.60 6.99
C TRP A 58 2.34 -10.40 5.76
N GLN A 59 1.67 -11.44 5.29
CA GLN A 59 0.77 -11.27 4.15
C GLN A 59 -0.42 -10.39 4.51
N ARG A 60 -0.94 -10.49 5.71
CA ARG A 60 -2.01 -9.61 6.15
C ARG A 60 -1.57 -8.16 6.14
N ARG A 61 -0.37 -7.90 6.63
CA ARG A 61 0.18 -6.55 6.66
C ARG A 61 0.43 -6.02 5.26
N VAL A 62 0.97 -6.85 4.39
CA VAL A 62 1.24 -6.44 3.01
C VAL A 62 -0.06 -6.10 2.30
N GLU A 63 -1.08 -6.92 2.42
CA GLU A 63 -2.34 -6.65 1.76
C GLU A 63 -2.97 -5.36 2.30
N PHE A 64 -2.92 -5.16 3.60
CA PHE A 64 -3.46 -3.96 4.22
C PHE A 64 -2.75 -2.71 3.67
N LEU A 65 -1.43 -2.74 3.67
CA LEU A 65 -0.66 -1.59 3.20
C LEU A 65 -0.85 -1.35 1.71
N PHE A 66 -0.89 -2.41 0.92
CA PHE A 66 -1.12 -2.27 -0.50
C PHE A 66 -2.45 -1.58 -0.75
N GLU A 67 -3.50 -2.02 -0.07
CA GLU A 67 -4.82 -1.45 -0.26
C GLU A 67 -4.85 0.04 0.09
N ARG A 68 -4.11 0.45 1.11
CA ARG A 68 -4.14 1.83 1.60
C ARG A 68 -3.16 2.74 0.89
N LEU A 69 -2.05 2.20 0.39
CA LEU A 69 -0.97 3.04 -0.13
C LEU A 69 -0.81 2.97 -1.65
N ALA A 70 -1.23 1.90 -2.30
CA ALA A 70 -1.03 1.78 -3.74
C ALA A 70 -1.88 2.81 -4.48
N VAL A 71 -1.22 3.60 -5.32
CA VAL A 71 -1.86 4.63 -6.11
C VAL A 71 -1.92 4.21 -7.57
N ARG A 72 -0.89 3.52 -8.04
CA ARG A 72 -0.76 3.18 -9.43
C ARG A 72 0.15 1.97 -9.56
N TRP A 73 -0.20 1.07 -10.45
CA TRP A 73 0.62 -0.11 -10.72
C TRP A 73 0.67 -0.31 -12.22
N GLU A 74 1.86 -0.10 -12.78
CA GLU A 74 2.09 -0.29 -14.20
C GLU A 74 2.72 -1.64 -14.41
N LEU A 75 1.95 -2.54 -14.96
CA LEU A 75 2.45 -3.87 -15.30
C LEU A 75 2.89 -3.85 -16.75
N ALA A 76 4.08 -4.34 -17.01
CA ALA A 76 4.65 -4.27 -18.34
C ALA A 76 3.67 -4.83 -19.39
N GLY A 77 3.46 -4.07 -20.44
CA GLY A 77 2.60 -4.49 -21.53
C GLY A 77 1.12 -4.26 -21.33
N THR A 78 0.70 -3.65 -20.21
CA THR A 78 -0.70 -3.39 -19.96
C THR A 78 -0.90 -1.94 -19.54
N GLU A 79 -2.16 -1.52 -19.52
CA GLU A 79 -2.48 -0.18 -19.03
C GLU A 79 -2.31 -0.10 -17.54
N PRO A 80 -1.86 1.05 -17.03
CA PRO A 80 -1.70 1.19 -15.58
C PRO A 80 -3.01 1.04 -14.84
N LEU A 81 -2.95 0.37 -13.69
CA LEU A 81 -4.08 0.26 -12.79
C LEU A 81 -4.03 1.42 -11.82
N VAL A 82 -5.14 2.16 -11.70
CA VAL A 82 -5.20 3.32 -10.83
C VAL A 82 -6.39 3.31 -9.89
N LYS A 83 -7.39 2.47 -10.14
CA LYS A 83 -8.54 2.39 -9.27
C LYS A 83 -8.26 1.40 -8.16
N GLN A 84 -8.60 1.78 -6.93
CA GLN A 84 -8.31 0.95 -5.78
C GLN A 84 -8.83 -0.47 -5.94
N LYS A 85 -10.04 -0.60 -6.46
CA LYS A 85 -10.64 -1.91 -6.64
C LYS A 85 -9.84 -2.78 -7.61
N GLU A 86 -9.38 -2.16 -8.69
CA GLU A 86 -8.58 -2.88 -9.68
C GLU A 86 -7.22 -3.25 -9.13
N LEU A 87 -6.61 -2.33 -8.38
CA LEU A 87 -5.31 -2.59 -7.77
C LEU A 87 -5.39 -3.77 -6.83
N LEU A 88 -6.37 -3.76 -5.94
CA LEU A 88 -6.51 -4.83 -4.96
C LEU A 88 -6.86 -6.15 -5.63
N GLY A 89 -7.73 -6.10 -6.65
CA GLY A 89 -8.08 -7.30 -7.40
C GLY A 89 -6.88 -7.93 -8.05
N ARG A 90 -6.03 -7.11 -8.69
CA ARG A 90 -4.82 -7.63 -9.31
C ARG A 90 -3.84 -8.17 -8.27
N TYR A 91 -3.74 -7.50 -7.13
CA TYR A 91 -2.87 -7.99 -6.06
C TYR A 91 -3.28 -9.40 -5.62
N ARG A 92 -4.57 -9.65 -5.54
CA ARG A 92 -5.06 -10.95 -5.10
C ARG A 92 -4.75 -12.06 -6.08
N PHE A 93 -4.50 -11.72 -7.33
CA PHE A 93 -4.05 -12.68 -8.34
C PHE A 93 -2.54 -12.68 -8.52
N ALA A 94 -1.82 -11.94 -7.67
CA ALA A 94 -0.37 -11.84 -7.82
C ALA A 94 0.28 -13.18 -7.54
N SER A 95 1.37 -13.45 -8.26
CA SER A 95 2.17 -14.64 -8.02
C SER A 95 2.93 -14.50 -6.70
N ALA A 96 3.50 -15.61 -6.22
CA ALA A 96 4.30 -15.57 -5.01
C ALA A 96 5.48 -14.63 -5.17
N ASP A 97 6.11 -14.61 -6.34
CA ASP A 97 7.25 -13.72 -6.58
C ASP A 97 6.82 -12.27 -6.59
N GLU A 98 5.67 -11.97 -7.20
CA GLU A 98 5.14 -10.61 -7.19
C GLU A 98 4.85 -10.16 -5.77
N ARG A 99 4.27 -11.01 -4.96
CA ARG A 99 3.95 -10.65 -3.57
C ARG A 99 5.20 -10.43 -2.74
N ARG A 100 6.25 -11.22 -2.98
CA ARG A 100 7.52 -11.01 -2.28
C ARG A 100 8.13 -9.67 -2.68
N TRP A 101 8.08 -9.34 -3.97
CA TRP A 101 8.61 -8.07 -4.42
C TRP A 101 7.81 -6.91 -3.79
N ILE A 102 6.48 -7.03 -3.75
CA ILE A 102 5.65 -6.00 -3.14
C ILE A 102 5.99 -5.85 -1.66
N ARG A 103 6.23 -6.96 -0.97
CA ARG A 103 6.65 -6.90 0.42
C ARG A 103 7.96 -6.14 0.58
N ASP A 104 8.93 -6.44 -0.27
CA ASP A 104 10.21 -5.76 -0.21
C ASP A 104 10.05 -4.26 -0.46
N VAL A 105 9.22 -3.90 -1.42
CA VAL A 105 8.93 -2.50 -1.72
C VAL A 105 8.30 -1.82 -0.51
N LEU A 106 7.33 -2.48 0.10
CA LEU A 106 6.65 -1.89 1.27
C LEU A 106 7.60 -1.75 2.46
N ARG A 107 8.50 -2.70 2.65
CA ARG A 107 9.51 -2.59 3.72
C ARG A 107 10.39 -1.37 3.48
N GLU A 108 10.84 -1.19 2.26
CA GLU A 108 11.66 -0.04 1.91
C GLU A 108 10.87 1.26 2.07
N HIS A 109 9.62 1.25 1.63
CA HIS A 109 8.76 2.42 1.68
C HIS A 109 8.48 2.85 3.12
N LEU A 110 8.17 1.88 4.00
CA LEU A 110 7.91 2.20 5.40
C LEU A 110 9.17 2.75 6.08
N ALA A 111 10.32 2.19 5.75
CA ALA A 111 11.56 2.67 6.37
C ALA A 111 11.80 4.15 6.09
N GLU A 112 11.40 4.60 4.91
CA GLU A 112 11.63 5.99 4.53
C GLU A 112 10.48 6.90 4.95
N TRP A 113 9.24 6.48 4.75
CA TRP A 113 8.09 7.36 4.92
C TRP A 113 7.34 7.17 6.21
N PHE A 114 7.44 5.99 6.82
CA PHE A 114 6.72 5.66 8.05
C PHE A 114 7.61 4.87 8.99
N PRO A 115 8.73 5.47 9.42
CA PRO A 115 9.72 4.71 10.21
C PRO A 115 9.20 4.23 11.56
N ASP A 116 8.09 4.80 12.04
CA ASP A 116 7.50 4.39 13.31
C ASP A 116 6.68 3.11 13.18
N LEU A 117 6.36 2.67 11.97
CA LEU A 117 5.54 1.50 11.77
C LEU A 117 6.40 0.26 11.59
N GLU A 118 5.91 -0.85 12.12
CA GLU A 118 6.62 -2.12 12.00
C GLU A 118 6.51 -2.62 10.56
N ALA A 119 7.65 -3.01 9.96
CA ALA A 119 7.66 -3.49 8.59
C ALA A 119 6.98 -4.87 8.50
N PRO A 120 6.32 -5.16 7.37
CA PRO A 120 5.67 -6.46 7.19
C PRO A 120 6.64 -7.61 6.91
#